data_2fcb0c883f97dfbcad71327ba68378ba
#
_entry.id   2fcb0c883f97dfbcad71327ba68378ba
#
_cell.length_a   1.000
_cell.length_b   1.000
_cell.length_c   1.000
_cell.angle_alpha   90.00
_cell.angle_beta   90.00
_cell.angle_gamma   90.00
#
_symmetry.space_group_name_H-M   'P 1'
#
loop_
_entity.id
_entity.type
_entity.pdbx_description
1 polymer ?
#
loop_
_entity_poly.entity_id
_entity_poly.type
_entity_poly.pdbx_seq_one_letter_code
_entity_poly.pdbx_strand_id
1 'polypeptide(L)'
;MHQEQLDALDATLAMMTGNTPWIGDLEVIPGAEAEVLYDVEDDSPYAARLFGDGKTGIEEMIVTTAKKYAGHPGLARAGLNPVEFRIWFQSLVKQESGFSIGARSPVGAFGLTQVMPDTAKDLGIYPAYYDDPMLQLDGGARYFLTQLNKFGSVPLALAAYNAGPGNVSKYGGIPPFKETQDYVVRITGFFNSYGRTSARSIRPPAMV
;
A
#
# COMPACT_ATOMS: atom_id res chain seq x y z
N MET A 1 14.35 20.51 -10.94
CA MET A 1 14.06 19.89 -9.63
C MET A 1 12.84 20.50 -8.93
N HIS A 2 12.62 21.83 -8.99
CA HIS A 2 11.50 22.47 -8.30
C HIS A 2 10.15 22.25 -9.01
N GLN A 3 10.13 22.22 -10.34
CA GLN A 3 8.91 22.07 -11.14
C GLN A 3 8.37 20.63 -11.08
N GLU A 4 9.23 19.61 -11.17
CA GLU A 4 8.82 18.21 -11.03
C GLU A 4 8.24 17.88 -9.64
N GLN A 5 8.70 18.58 -8.60
CA GLN A 5 8.15 18.45 -7.24
C GLN A 5 6.78 19.11 -7.10
N LEU A 6 6.55 20.23 -7.80
CA LEU A 6 5.25 20.90 -7.85
C LEU A 6 4.23 20.07 -8.63
N ASP A 7 4.64 19.51 -9.77
CA ASP A 7 3.78 18.65 -10.60
C ASP A 7 3.39 17.35 -9.87
N ALA A 8 4.31 16.78 -9.05
CA ALA A 8 4.01 15.63 -8.19
C ALA A 8 3.06 15.99 -7.03
N LEU A 9 3.17 17.19 -6.46
CA LEU A 9 2.26 17.71 -5.45
C LEU A 9 0.87 17.98 -6.03
N ASP A 10 0.78 18.56 -7.22
CA ASP A 10 -0.48 18.80 -7.94
C ASP A 10 -1.16 17.48 -8.32
N ALA A 11 -0.39 16.46 -8.74
CA ALA A 11 -0.93 15.11 -8.96
C ALA A 11 -1.47 14.48 -7.66
N THR A 12 -0.79 14.69 -6.54
CA THR A 12 -1.23 14.22 -5.23
C THR A 12 -2.48 14.98 -4.76
N LEU A 13 -2.56 16.28 -5.02
CA LEU A 13 -3.72 17.11 -4.70
C LEU A 13 -4.93 16.75 -5.58
N ALA A 14 -4.72 16.45 -6.85
CA ALA A 14 -5.75 15.96 -7.76
C ALA A 14 -6.33 14.61 -7.31
N MET A 15 -5.50 13.72 -6.76
CA MET A 15 -5.96 12.48 -6.11
C MET A 15 -6.84 12.75 -4.89
N MET A 16 -6.60 13.84 -4.15
CA MET A 16 -7.38 14.22 -2.97
C MET A 16 -8.78 14.77 -3.32
N THR A 17 -9.00 15.24 -4.55
CA THR A 17 -10.27 15.87 -4.99
C THR A 17 -11.21 14.93 -5.73
N GLY A 18 -10.85 13.66 -5.88
CA GLY A 18 -11.70 12.64 -6.55
C GLY A 18 -11.87 12.85 -8.06
N ASN A 19 -11.09 13.72 -8.68
CA ASN A 19 -11.21 14.07 -10.09
C ASN A 19 -9.95 13.64 -10.87
N THR A 20 -9.53 12.37 -10.68
CA THR A 20 -8.37 11.85 -11.38
C THR A 20 -8.74 10.88 -12.51
N PRO A 21 -8.35 11.17 -13.75
CA PRO A 21 -8.32 10.20 -14.84
C PRO A 21 -6.99 9.41 -14.80
N TRP A 22 -6.62 8.80 -13.67
CA TRP A 22 -5.37 8.06 -13.60
C TRP A 22 -5.51 6.54 -13.76
N ILE A 23 -6.73 6.07 -13.90
CA ILE A 23 -7.02 4.80 -14.53
C ILE A 23 -7.31 5.12 -16.01
N GLY A 24 -6.27 5.58 -16.73
CA GLY A 24 -6.33 5.70 -18.16
C GLY A 24 -6.70 4.34 -18.72
N ASP A 25 -7.93 4.22 -19.26
CA ASP A 25 -8.41 3.12 -20.10
C ASP A 25 -8.23 1.69 -19.55
N LEU A 26 -8.32 1.48 -18.22
CA LEU A 26 -8.91 0.26 -17.75
C LEU A 26 -10.38 0.35 -18.15
N GLU A 27 -10.76 -0.22 -19.30
CA GLU A 27 -12.14 -0.59 -19.53
C GLU A 27 -12.57 -1.42 -18.33
N VAL A 28 -13.24 -0.76 -17.38
CA VAL A 28 -14.02 -1.46 -16.36
C VAL A 28 -15.04 -2.21 -17.17
N ILE A 29 -14.86 -3.52 -17.30
CA ILE A 29 -15.86 -4.39 -17.94
C ILE A 29 -17.14 -4.14 -17.14
N PRO A 30 -18.18 -3.52 -17.72
CA PRO A 30 -19.40 -3.20 -16.98
C PRO A 30 -19.98 -4.52 -16.47
N GLY A 31 -20.07 -4.70 -15.16
CA GLY A 31 -20.61 -5.91 -14.53
C GLY A 31 -19.60 -6.84 -13.87
N ALA A 32 -18.29 -6.55 -13.90
CA ALA A 32 -17.33 -7.25 -13.04
C ALA A 32 -17.42 -6.66 -11.62
N GLU A 33 -18.22 -7.28 -10.77
CA GLU A 33 -18.25 -6.95 -9.35
C GLU A 33 -16.85 -7.17 -8.75
N ALA A 34 -16.46 -6.32 -7.81
CA ALA A 34 -15.15 -6.38 -7.18
C ALA A 34 -14.85 -7.74 -6.50
N GLU A 35 -15.87 -8.52 -6.21
CA GLU A 35 -15.78 -9.89 -5.68
C GLU A 35 -15.09 -10.86 -6.65
N VAL A 36 -15.23 -10.66 -7.96
CA VAL A 36 -14.65 -11.56 -8.98
C VAL A 36 -13.12 -11.49 -9.03
N LEU A 37 -12.52 -10.36 -8.61
CA LEU A 37 -11.08 -10.16 -8.64
C LEU A 37 -10.35 -10.75 -7.42
N TYR A 38 -11.10 -11.19 -6.41
CA TYR A 38 -10.51 -11.67 -5.14
C TYR A 38 -11.14 -12.96 -4.64
N ASP A 39 -11.81 -13.72 -5.50
CA ASP A 39 -12.29 -15.06 -5.15
C ASP A 39 -11.09 -15.94 -4.77
N VAL A 40 -11.12 -16.44 -3.54
CA VAL A 40 -10.02 -17.23 -2.93
C VAL A 40 -9.82 -18.57 -3.67
N GLU A 41 -10.82 -19.01 -4.45
CA GLU A 41 -10.79 -20.23 -5.26
C GLU A 41 -10.45 -19.96 -6.73
N ASP A 42 -10.30 -18.67 -7.12
CA ASP A 42 -9.98 -18.34 -8.49
C ASP A 42 -8.46 -18.42 -8.70
N ASP A 43 -8.02 -19.39 -9.48
CA ASP A 43 -6.69 -19.47 -10.11
C ASP A 43 -6.48 -18.33 -11.13
N SER A 44 -7.24 -17.25 -11.03
CA SER A 44 -7.10 -16.08 -11.88
C SER A 44 -5.67 -15.58 -11.82
N PRO A 45 -4.97 -15.49 -12.95
CA PRO A 45 -3.60 -15.00 -13.01
C PRO A 45 -3.44 -13.56 -12.51
N TYR A 46 -4.56 -12.88 -12.22
CA TYR A 46 -4.57 -11.51 -11.71
C TYR A 46 -4.50 -11.41 -10.17
N ALA A 47 -5.13 -12.36 -9.47
CA ALA A 47 -5.20 -12.31 -8.00
C ALA A 47 -3.86 -12.65 -7.32
N ALA A 48 -3.06 -13.56 -7.92
CA ALA A 48 -1.80 -14.04 -7.37
C ALA A 48 -0.57 -13.53 -8.11
N ARG A 49 -0.73 -12.64 -9.09
CA ARG A 49 0.40 -12.20 -9.91
C ARG A 49 1.45 -11.47 -9.08
N LEU A 50 2.66 -11.98 -9.13
CA LEU A 50 3.84 -11.35 -8.54
C LEU A 50 4.37 -10.28 -9.51
N PHE A 51 4.80 -9.14 -8.96
CA PHE A 51 5.38 -8.07 -9.77
C PHE A 51 6.84 -8.32 -10.12
N GLY A 52 7.48 -9.33 -9.48
CA GLY A 52 8.88 -9.66 -9.65
C GLY A 52 9.83 -8.64 -9.01
N ASP A 53 9.32 -7.86 -8.07
CA ASP A 53 10.08 -6.85 -7.35
C ASP A 53 10.42 -7.38 -5.95
N GLY A 54 11.65 -7.77 -5.77
CA GLY A 54 12.11 -8.42 -4.56
C GLY A 54 12.11 -9.95 -4.64
N LYS A 55 12.07 -10.59 -3.47
CA LYS A 55 12.08 -12.05 -3.37
C LYS A 55 10.66 -12.60 -3.52
N THR A 56 10.48 -13.56 -4.43
CA THR A 56 9.18 -14.21 -4.72
C THR A 56 8.43 -14.60 -3.44
N GLY A 57 9.06 -15.28 -2.50
CA GLY A 57 8.41 -15.70 -1.25
C GLY A 57 7.90 -14.54 -0.38
N ILE A 58 8.52 -13.35 -0.45
CA ILE A 58 8.02 -12.17 0.27
C ILE A 58 6.79 -11.59 -0.43
N GLU A 59 6.78 -11.54 -1.76
CA GLU A 59 5.59 -11.12 -2.50
C GLU A 59 4.40 -12.04 -2.24
N GLU A 60 4.61 -13.36 -2.19
CA GLU A 60 3.57 -14.35 -1.84
C GLU A 60 3.01 -14.12 -0.42
N MET A 61 3.88 -13.82 0.53
CA MET A 61 3.47 -13.45 1.89
C MET A 61 2.64 -12.15 1.91
N ILE A 62 3.01 -11.15 1.10
CA ILE A 62 2.26 -9.89 0.96
C ILE A 62 0.87 -10.17 0.37
N VAL A 63 0.77 -10.99 -0.69
CA VAL A 63 -0.51 -11.41 -1.28
C VAL A 63 -1.38 -12.10 -0.23
N THR A 64 -0.83 -13.06 0.49
CA THR A 64 -1.52 -13.80 1.56
C THR A 64 -2.06 -12.86 2.64
N THR A 65 -1.21 -11.92 3.08
CA THR A 65 -1.61 -10.93 4.09
C THR A 65 -2.71 -10.00 3.57
N ALA A 66 -2.59 -9.51 2.33
CA ALA A 66 -3.60 -8.63 1.74
C ALA A 66 -4.96 -9.33 1.58
N LYS A 67 -4.97 -10.60 1.15
CA LYS A 67 -6.19 -11.42 1.07
C LYS A 67 -6.90 -11.54 2.43
N LYS A 68 -6.16 -11.75 3.50
CA LYS A 68 -6.72 -11.81 4.86
C LYS A 68 -7.57 -10.59 5.22
N TYR A 69 -7.24 -9.45 4.66
CA TYR A 69 -7.87 -8.17 4.97
C TYR A 69 -8.75 -7.60 3.85
N ALA A 70 -9.10 -8.41 2.84
CA ALA A 70 -9.88 -7.98 1.68
C ALA A 70 -11.24 -7.34 2.02
N GLY A 71 -11.89 -7.79 3.10
CA GLY A 71 -13.17 -7.23 3.60
C GLY A 71 -13.02 -6.16 4.69
N HIS A 72 -11.83 -5.62 4.93
CA HIS A 72 -11.65 -4.67 6.03
C HIS A 72 -12.34 -3.32 5.74
N PRO A 73 -13.12 -2.75 6.71
CA PRO A 73 -13.90 -1.52 6.49
C PRO A 73 -13.07 -0.30 6.09
N GLY A 74 -11.79 -0.28 6.44
CA GLY A 74 -10.86 0.77 6.04
C GLY A 74 -10.67 0.85 4.52
N LEU A 75 -10.84 -0.25 3.78
CA LEU A 75 -10.76 -0.26 2.32
C LEU A 75 -11.94 0.51 1.73
N ALA A 76 -13.16 0.14 2.09
CA ALA A 76 -14.36 0.82 1.63
C ALA A 76 -14.34 2.32 1.97
N ARG A 77 -13.86 2.66 3.19
CA ARG A 77 -13.77 4.06 3.60
C ARG A 77 -12.77 4.87 2.79
N ALA A 78 -11.70 4.23 2.31
CA ALA A 78 -10.68 4.86 1.46
C ALA A 78 -10.97 4.72 -0.05
N GLY A 79 -12.10 4.12 -0.42
CA GLY A 79 -12.49 3.88 -1.82
C GLY A 79 -11.59 2.86 -2.53
N LEU A 80 -11.02 1.91 -1.78
CA LEU A 80 -10.10 0.91 -2.32
C LEU A 80 -10.80 -0.44 -2.51
N ASN A 81 -10.53 -1.09 -3.62
CA ASN A 81 -10.77 -2.51 -3.78
C ASN A 81 -9.59 -3.34 -3.21
N PRO A 82 -9.77 -4.65 -2.98
CA PRO A 82 -8.72 -5.51 -2.41
C PRO A 82 -7.43 -5.57 -3.24
N VAL A 83 -7.51 -5.48 -4.57
CA VAL A 83 -6.33 -5.50 -5.46
C VAL A 83 -5.52 -4.22 -5.29
N GLU A 84 -6.18 -3.08 -5.26
CA GLU A 84 -5.54 -1.79 -5.00
C GLU A 84 -4.86 -1.76 -3.63
N PHE A 85 -5.55 -2.28 -2.59
CA PHE A 85 -4.94 -2.41 -1.27
C PHE A 85 -3.66 -3.25 -1.31
N ARG A 86 -3.67 -4.40 -1.98
CA ARG A 86 -2.48 -5.24 -2.15
C ARG A 86 -1.33 -4.47 -2.78
N ILE A 87 -1.61 -3.68 -3.83
CA ILE A 87 -0.58 -2.88 -4.53
C ILE A 87 -0.05 -1.76 -3.62
N TRP A 88 -0.92 -1.06 -2.91
CA TRP A 88 -0.52 -0.05 -1.93
C TRP A 88 0.31 -0.65 -0.80
N PHE A 89 -0.10 -1.79 -0.29
CA PHE A 89 0.62 -2.46 0.79
C PHE A 89 2.00 -2.95 0.34
N GLN A 90 2.12 -3.50 -0.86
CA GLN A 90 3.43 -3.87 -1.43
C GLN A 90 4.32 -2.63 -1.63
N SER A 91 3.75 -1.52 -2.08
CA SER A 91 4.48 -0.25 -2.24
C SER A 91 4.99 0.28 -0.89
N LEU A 92 4.19 0.14 0.16
CA LEU A 92 4.58 0.48 1.53
C LEU A 92 5.73 -0.42 2.00
N VAL A 93 5.62 -1.74 1.87
CA VAL A 93 6.70 -2.68 2.26
C VAL A 93 8.00 -2.37 1.52
N LYS A 94 7.92 -2.03 0.23
CA LYS A 94 9.08 -1.59 -0.56
C LYS A 94 9.74 -0.35 0.04
N GLN A 95 8.96 0.65 0.41
CA GLN A 95 9.46 1.89 1.01
C GLN A 95 10.09 1.64 2.38
N GLU A 96 9.48 0.79 3.20
CA GLU A 96 9.92 0.58 4.58
C GLU A 96 11.22 -0.21 4.67
N SER A 97 11.35 -1.26 3.88
CA SER A 97 12.46 -2.21 4.07
C SER A 97 13.19 -2.62 2.79
N GLY A 98 12.68 -2.24 1.61
CA GLY A 98 13.14 -2.85 0.35
C GLY A 98 13.00 -4.37 0.36
N PHE A 99 11.93 -4.89 1.01
CA PHE A 99 11.66 -6.31 1.19
C PHE A 99 12.69 -7.05 2.06
N SER A 100 13.36 -6.36 2.97
CA SER A 100 14.31 -6.97 3.92
C SER A 100 13.64 -7.35 5.24
N ILE A 101 13.58 -8.65 5.54
CA ILE A 101 13.00 -9.20 6.78
C ILE A 101 13.74 -8.70 8.03
N GLY A 102 15.06 -8.53 7.94
CA GLY A 102 15.90 -8.09 9.05
C GLY A 102 16.17 -6.59 9.08
N ALA A 103 15.45 -5.77 8.29
CA ALA A 103 15.66 -4.33 8.27
C ALA A 103 15.45 -3.73 9.67
N ARG A 104 16.35 -2.83 10.07
CA ARG A 104 16.28 -2.15 11.37
C ARG A 104 16.65 -0.67 11.21
N SER A 105 15.76 0.19 11.66
CA SER A 105 16.04 1.62 11.69
C SER A 105 16.88 2.02 12.92
N PRO A 106 17.58 3.17 12.87
CA PRO A 106 18.32 3.70 14.04
C PRO A 106 17.43 3.96 15.26
N VAL A 107 16.13 4.18 15.05
CA VAL A 107 15.15 4.46 16.13
C VAL A 107 14.42 3.19 16.60
N GLY A 108 14.78 2.02 16.08
CA GLY A 108 14.29 0.72 16.55
C GLY A 108 13.10 0.14 15.80
N ALA A 109 12.64 0.75 14.72
CA ALA A 109 11.67 0.12 13.84
C ALA A 109 12.26 -1.15 13.21
N PHE A 110 11.43 -2.19 12.99
CA PHE A 110 11.94 -3.50 12.57
C PHE A 110 11.11 -4.16 11.48
N GLY A 111 11.82 -4.89 10.62
CA GLY A 111 11.29 -5.86 9.66
C GLY A 111 10.70 -5.24 8.41
N LEU A 112 9.91 -6.04 7.70
CA LEU A 112 9.34 -5.73 6.38
C LEU A 112 8.52 -4.44 6.36
N THR A 113 7.83 -4.12 7.44
CA THR A 113 6.92 -2.98 7.55
C THR A 113 7.39 -1.92 8.54
N GLN A 114 8.60 -2.05 9.08
CA GLN A 114 9.23 -1.11 10.00
C GLN A 114 8.32 -0.68 11.17
N VAL A 115 7.60 -1.65 11.76
CA VAL A 115 6.77 -1.40 12.93
C VAL A 115 7.65 -1.15 14.15
N MET A 116 7.32 -0.10 14.91
CA MET A 116 7.99 0.21 16.16
C MET A 116 7.63 -0.81 17.26
N PRO A 117 8.56 -1.12 18.20
CA PRO A 117 8.30 -2.09 19.28
C PRO A 117 7.04 -1.78 20.09
N ASP A 118 6.76 -0.52 20.39
CA ASP A 118 5.55 -0.16 21.13
C ASP A 118 4.28 -0.39 20.31
N THR A 119 4.30 -0.06 19.02
CA THR A 119 3.19 -0.42 18.12
C THR A 119 3.02 -1.94 18.02
N ALA A 120 4.12 -2.71 18.00
CA ALA A 120 4.05 -4.17 18.00
C ALA A 120 3.43 -4.74 19.30
N LYS A 121 3.67 -4.11 20.45
CA LYS A 121 3.01 -4.45 21.72
C LYS A 121 1.51 -4.17 21.66
N ASP A 122 1.13 -2.98 21.19
CA ASP A 122 -0.29 -2.58 21.05
C ASP A 122 -1.04 -3.51 20.09
N LEU A 123 -0.36 -4.00 19.06
CA LEU A 123 -0.90 -4.96 18.10
C LEU A 123 -0.87 -6.42 18.61
N GLY A 124 -0.23 -6.70 19.74
CA GLY A 124 -0.12 -8.04 20.31
C GLY A 124 0.81 -9.00 19.55
N ILE A 125 1.76 -8.48 18.78
CA ILE A 125 2.72 -9.26 18.00
C ILE A 125 4.15 -9.23 18.55
N TYR A 126 4.40 -8.43 19.58
CA TYR A 126 5.69 -8.37 20.27
C TYR A 126 5.84 -9.54 21.25
N PRO A 127 7.02 -10.17 21.39
CA PRO A 127 8.24 -9.98 20.60
C PRO A 127 8.33 -10.88 19.35
N ALA A 128 7.34 -11.73 19.10
CA ALA A 128 7.39 -12.78 18.07
C ALA A 128 7.63 -12.23 16.65
N TYR A 129 7.24 -10.98 16.38
CA TYR A 129 7.43 -10.36 15.07
C TYR A 129 8.92 -10.20 14.67
N TYR A 130 9.86 -10.32 15.62
CA TYR A 130 11.29 -10.30 15.28
C TYR A 130 11.72 -11.53 14.48
N ASP A 131 11.05 -12.66 14.70
CA ASP A 131 11.41 -13.95 14.13
C ASP A 131 10.41 -14.42 13.06
N ASP A 132 9.26 -13.77 12.94
CA ASP A 132 8.18 -14.16 12.03
C ASP A 132 7.84 -13.06 11.02
N PRO A 133 8.24 -13.22 9.73
CA PRO A 133 7.93 -12.27 8.67
C PRO A 133 6.42 -12.08 8.43
N MET A 134 5.61 -13.12 8.66
CA MET A 134 4.15 -12.99 8.52
C MET A 134 3.56 -12.08 9.59
N LEU A 135 4.07 -12.12 10.83
CA LEU A 135 3.67 -11.19 11.88
C LEU A 135 4.14 -9.75 11.57
N GLN A 136 5.30 -9.57 10.93
CA GLN A 136 5.73 -8.24 10.48
C GLN A 136 4.74 -7.66 9.47
N LEU A 137 4.34 -8.45 8.48
CA LEU A 137 3.36 -8.04 7.47
C LEU A 137 1.97 -7.83 8.09
N ASP A 138 1.52 -8.75 8.94
CA ASP A 138 0.23 -8.63 9.64
C ASP A 138 0.14 -7.34 10.47
N GLY A 139 1.18 -7.05 11.23
CA GLY A 139 1.26 -5.82 12.02
C GLY A 139 1.20 -4.56 11.18
N GLY A 140 2.01 -4.50 10.12
CA GLY A 140 2.02 -3.37 9.19
C GLY A 140 0.70 -3.18 8.46
N ALA A 141 0.08 -4.28 7.99
CA ALA A 141 -1.23 -4.23 7.34
C ALA A 141 -2.31 -3.70 8.29
N ARG A 142 -2.39 -4.21 9.52
CA ARG A 142 -3.35 -3.74 10.53
C ARG A 142 -3.14 -2.28 10.89
N TYR A 143 -1.90 -1.85 11.04
CA TYR A 143 -1.59 -0.45 11.33
C TYR A 143 -1.98 0.47 10.17
N PHE A 144 -1.67 0.08 8.92
CA PHE A 144 -2.06 0.84 7.73
C PHE A 144 -3.58 0.91 7.56
N LEU A 145 -4.28 -0.22 7.71
CA LEU A 145 -5.74 -0.30 7.64
C LEU A 145 -6.43 0.55 8.72
N THR A 146 -5.85 0.63 9.91
CA THR A 146 -6.32 1.54 10.97
C THR A 146 -6.24 3.00 10.51
N GLN A 147 -5.16 3.38 9.83
CA GLN A 147 -5.02 4.74 9.29
C GLN A 147 -5.98 4.99 8.13
N LEU A 148 -6.14 4.02 7.21
CA LEU A 148 -7.14 4.10 6.14
C LEU A 148 -8.56 4.29 6.70
N ASN A 149 -8.91 3.51 7.71
CA ASN A 149 -10.21 3.63 8.37
C ASN A 149 -10.39 4.97 9.11
N LYS A 150 -9.33 5.52 9.70
CA LYS A 150 -9.37 6.80 10.40
C LYS A 150 -9.50 7.98 9.45
N PHE A 151 -8.71 8.02 8.39
CA PHE A 151 -8.57 9.20 7.54
C PHE A 151 -9.36 9.12 6.23
N GLY A 152 -9.78 7.93 5.78
CA GLY A 152 -10.53 7.74 4.53
C GLY A 152 -9.77 8.13 3.26
N SER A 153 -8.45 8.22 3.33
CA SER A 153 -7.60 8.68 2.23
C SER A 153 -6.24 7.99 2.31
N VAL A 154 -5.78 7.43 1.19
CA VAL A 154 -4.47 6.76 1.11
C VAL A 154 -3.31 7.72 1.42
N PRO A 155 -3.22 8.92 0.82
CA PRO A 155 -2.15 9.86 1.16
C PRO A 155 -2.10 10.23 2.64
N LEU A 156 -3.25 10.44 3.28
CA LEU A 156 -3.32 10.75 4.71
C LEU A 156 -2.98 9.54 5.58
N ALA A 157 -3.37 8.34 5.18
CA ALA A 157 -3.01 7.11 5.87
C ALA A 157 -1.51 6.82 5.79
N LEU A 158 -0.88 7.05 4.64
CA LEU A 158 0.58 6.94 4.47
C LEU A 158 1.31 7.99 5.32
N ALA A 159 0.84 9.23 5.31
CA ALA A 159 1.40 10.28 6.17
C ALA A 159 1.28 9.93 7.66
N ALA A 160 0.15 9.34 8.06
CA ALA A 160 -0.07 8.89 9.43
C ALA A 160 0.78 7.67 9.81
N TYR A 161 1.05 6.79 8.84
CA TYR A 161 1.97 5.67 9.04
C TYR A 161 3.38 6.15 9.38
N ASN A 162 3.89 7.13 8.63
CA ASN A 162 5.24 7.69 8.82
C ASN A 162 5.32 8.68 9.99
N ALA A 163 4.48 9.71 10.00
CA ALA A 163 4.57 10.81 10.97
C ALA A 163 3.73 10.59 12.24
N GLY A 164 2.93 9.53 12.28
CA GLY A 164 1.96 9.28 13.33
C GLY A 164 0.62 10.00 13.10
N PRO A 165 -0.51 9.36 13.49
CA PRO A 165 -1.86 9.91 13.27
C PRO A 165 -2.13 11.21 14.05
N GLY A 166 -1.41 11.43 15.13
CA GLY A 166 -1.52 12.68 15.91
C GLY A 166 -1.07 13.91 15.11
N ASN A 167 0.02 13.79 14.35
CA ASN A 167 0.50 14.88 13.51
C ASN A 167 -0.45 15.15 12.34
N VAL A 168 -0.95 14.12 11.66
CA VAL A 168 -1.93 14.29 10.57
C VAL A 168 -3.19 14.99 11.09
N SER A 169 -3.70 14.59 12.25
CA SER A 169 -4.85 15.25 12.88
C SER A 169 -4.55 16.70 13.28
N LYS A 170 -3.37 16.96 13.83
CA LYS A 170 -2.94 18.30 14.25
C LYS A 170 -2.86 19.29 13.10
N TYR A 171 -2.32 18.84 11.97
CA TYR A 171 -2.16 19.70 10.78
C TYR A 171 -3.38 19.67 9.84
N GLY A 172 -4.37 18.82 10.10
CA GLY A 172 -5.54 18.67 9.23
C GLY A 172 -5.23 18.15 7.83
N GLY A 173 -4.08 17.50 7.65
CA GLY A 173 -3.56 17.04 6.36
C GLY A 173 -2.18 16.41 6.48
N ILE A 174 -1.48 16.27 5.35
CA ILE A 174 -0.08 15.82 5.34
C ILE A 174 0.76 16.87 6.07
N PRO A 175 1.48 16.49 7.17
CA PRO A 175 2.29 17.44 7.90
C PRO A 175 3.39 18.06 7.02
N PRO A 176 3.81 19.31 7.29
CA PRO A 176 4.86 19.98 6.53
C PRO A 176 6.26 19.46 6.88
N PHE A 177 6.38 18.15 7.06
CA PHE A 177 7.63 17.45 7.28
C PHE A 177 8.12 16.92 5.93
N LYS A 178 9.29 17.39 5.49
CA LYS A 178 9.85 16.96 4.19
C LYS A 178 9.94 15.44 4.07
N GLU A 179 10.34 14.75 5.13
CA GLU A 179 10.41 13.29 5.15
C GLU A 179 9.05 12.64 4.86
N THR A 180 7.98 13.13 5.50
CA THR A 180 6.62 12.59 5.33
C THR A 180 6.06 12.89 3.94
N GLN A 181 6.30 14.08 3.42
CA GLN A 181 5.90 14.46 2.06
C GLN A 181 6.59 13.58 1.02
N ASP A 182 7.92 13.44 1.13
CA ASP A 182 8.72 12.57 0.26
C ASP A 182 8.29 11.10 0.37
N TYR A 183 7.92 10.64 1.57
CA TYR A 183 7.43 9.29 1.82
C TYR A 183 6.14 9.00 1.02
N VAL A 184 5.15 9.88 1.12
CA VAL A 184 3.89 9.75 0.38
C VAL A 184 4.14 9.74 -1.13
N VAL A 185 4.97 10.67 -1.63
CA VAL A 185 5.31 10.75 -3.06
C VAL A 185 6.00 9.48 -3.55
N ARG A 186 6.98 8.95 -2.82
CA ARG A 186 7.70 7.73 -3.22
C ARG A 186 6.78 6.50 -3.28
N ILE A 187 5.93 6.30 -2.28
CA ILE A 187 5.01 5.16 -2.27
C ILE A 187 3.99 5.27 -3.40
N THR A 188 3.46 6.47 -3.65
CA THR A 188 2.58 6.71 -4.79
C THR A 188 3.28 6.40 -6.13
N GLY A 189 4.55 6.74 -6.26
CA GLY A 189 5.37 6.37 -7.42
C GLY A 189 5.50 4.87 -7.61
N PHE A 190 5.71 4.10 -6.53
CA PHE A 190 5.75 2.62 -6.58
C PHE A 190 4.40 2.04 -6.97
N PHE A 191 3.32 2.51 -6.37
CA PHE A 191 1.96 2.09 -6.71
C PHE A 191 1.68 2.28 -8.21
N ASN A 192 1.96 3.45 -8.76
CA ASN A 192 1.78 3.75 -10.18
C ASN A 192 2.65 2.86 -11.09
N SER A 193 3.85 2.51 -10.64
CA SER A 193 4.73 1.59 -11.37
C SER A 193 4.14 0.18 -11.44
N TYR A 194 3.64 -0.35 -10.34
CA TYR A 194 3.01 -1.67 -10.28
C TYR A 194 1.69 -1.71 -11.08
N GLY A 195 0.86 -0.69 -10.99
CA GLY A 195 -0.38 -0.57 -11.76
C GLY A 195 -0.13 -0.62 -13.27
N ARG A 196 0.90 0.09 -13.78
CA ARG A 196 1.28 0.02 -15.20
C ARG A 196 1.78 -1.35 -15.62
N THR A 197 2.49 -2.06 -14.75
CA THR A 197 2.96 -3.42 -15.03
C THR A 197 1.78 -4.39 -15.13
N SER A 198 0.78 -4.25 -14.28
CA SER A 198 -0.45 -5.04 -14.32
C SER A 198 -1.23 -4.80 -15.61
N ALA A 199 -1.44 -3.55 -16.01
CA ALA A 199 -2.16 -3.18 -17.22
C ALA A 199 -1.50 -3.70 -18.52
N ARG A 200 -0.17 -3.67 -18.60
CA ARG A 200 0.57 -4.19 -19.77
C ARG A 200 0.41 -5.69 -20.00
N SER A 201 0.13 -6.44 -18.95
CA SER A 201 0.00 -7.89 -19.01
C SER A 201 -1.39 -8.39 -19.38
N ILE A 202 -2.37 -7.50 -19.35
CA ILE A 202 -3.76 -7.79 -19.73
C ILE A 202 -3.95 -7.68 -21.25
N ARG A 203 -2.98 -7.10 -21.96
CA ARG A 203 -3.09 -6.98 -23.43
C ARG A 203 -2.94 -8.36 -24.07
N PRO A 204 -3.98 -8.90 -24.76
CA PRO A 204 -3.85 -10.15 -25.48
C PRO A 204 -2.75 -10.02 -26.55
N PRO A 205 -2.04 -11.11 -26.88
CA PRO A 205 -1.09 -11.09 -27.98
C PRO A 205 -1.83 -10.64 -29.24
N ALA A 206 -1.23 -9.69 -29.97
CA ALA A 206 -1.76 -9.28 -31.25
C ALA A 206 -1.94 -10.52 -32.11
N MET A 207 -3.17 -10.79 -32.52
CA MET A 207 -3.42 -11.84 -33.51
C MET A 207 -2.75 -11.41 -34.83
N VAL A 208 -1.79 -12.21 -35.26
CA VAL A 208 -1.13 -12.13 -36.57
C VAL A 208 -2.02 -12.83 -37.58
#